data_6092c0ec7f3e62f7c28753c1ec928f01
#
_entry.id   6092c0ec7f3e62f7c28753c1ec928f01
#
_cell.length_a   1.000
_cell.length_b   1.000
_cell.length_c   1.000
_cell.angle_alpha   90.00
_cell.angle_beta   90.00
_cell.angle_gamma   90.00
#
_symmetry.space_group_name_H-M   'P 1'
#
loop_
_entity.id
_entity.type
_entity.pdbx_description
1 polymer ?
#
loop_
_entity_poly.entity_id
_entity_poly.type
_entity_poly.pdbx_seq_one_letter_code
_entity_poly.pdbx_strand_id
1 'polypeptide(L)'
;MRFVPLLPSGLDPTPWRTLGPVALYWQGEPDPRWEAEAFRGLAIHTVHLPGVAPVAEALAVLQRRNLGPDFLVVPVARPASREAGFRFLGDLEALLEATSGRGVKLALRLESGATAAVLDLLRQARGEAVGFCWHAGCEDLEALADRLWTGVCEPGADLRPLQRLGYRWDMALPATDPARYRREAATLEAAHPPVLFPAEMPATALGRPVVPDPEVVLGKHWDRP
;
A
#
# COMPACT_ATOMS: atom_id res chain seq x y z
N MET A 1 -5.46 -4.73 10.89
CA MET A 1 -5.52 -4.42 9.44
C MET A 1 -6.94 -3.95 9.13
N ARG A 2 -7.09 -3.00 8.22
CA ARG A 2 -8.40 -2.60 7.67
C ARG A 2 -8.42 -2.98 6.20
N PHE A 3 -9.54 -3.48 5.70
CA PHE A 3 -9.68 -3.78 4.28
C PHE A 3 -10.33 -2.61 3.56
N VAL A 4 -9.81 -2.30 2.36
CA VAL A 4 -10.38 -1.30 1.46
C VAL A 4 -10.72 -1.95 0.13
N PRO A 5 -11.88 -1.65 -0.50
CA PRO A 5 -12.24 -2.27 -1.77
C PRO A 5 -11.30 -1.80 -2.89
N LEU A 6 -10.70 -2.73 -3.62
CA LEU A 6 -9.93 -2.48 -4.83
C LEU A 6 -10.83 -2.59 -6.04
N LEU A 7 -11.14 -1.44 -6.62
CA LEU A 7 -12.06 -1.33 -7.75
C LEU A 7 -11.30 -1.41 -9.08
N PRO A 8 -11.71 -2.29 -10.00
CA PRO A 8 -11.15 -2.30 -11.34
C PRO A 8 -11.53 -1.02 -12.10
N SER A 9 -10.69 -0.64 -13.06
CA SER A 9 -11.00 0.48 -13.95
C SER A 9 -12.36 0.26 -14.65
N GLY A 10 -13.13 1.34 -14.75
CA GLY A 10 -14.44 1.31 -15.39
C GLY A 10 -15.61 0.84 -14.52
N LEU A 11 -15.39 0.46 -13.26
CA LEU A 11 -16.47 0.21 -12.32
C LEU A 11 -17.03 1.54 -11.79
N ASP A 12 -18.36 1.66 -11.72
CA ASP A 12 -19.01 2.82 -11.10
C ASP A 12 -18.66 2.90 -9.62
N PRO A 13 -18.00 3.97 -9.14
CA PRO A 13 -17.63 4.12 -7.74
C PRO A 13 -18.80 4.54 -6.84
N THR A 14 -19.94 4.92 -7.38
CA THR A 14 -21.08 5.48 -6.63
C THR A 14 -21.57 4.55 -5.51
N PRO A 15 -21.76 3.23 -5.73
CA PRO A 15 -22.20 2.32 -4.68
C PRO A 15 -21.20 2.13 -3.51
N TRP A 16 -19.95 2.57 -3.71
CA TRP A 16 -18.85 2.39 -2.76
C TRP A 16 -18.68 3.54 -1.79
N ARG A 17 -19.34 4.69 -2.04
CA ARG A 17 -19.20 5.91 -1.23
C ARG A 17 -19.50 5.73 0.25
N THR A 18 -20.37 4.76 0.59
CA THR A 18 -20.76 4.48 1.99
C THR A 18 -19.78 3.55 2.71
N LEU A 19 -18.79 3.00 2.02
CA LEU A 19 -17.86 2.03 2.57
C LEU A 19 -16.54 2.62 3.06
N GLY A 20 -16.32 3.91 2.84
CA GLY A 20 -15.08 4.61 3.19
C GLY A 20 -14.12 4.74 2.01
N PRO A 21 -12.81 4.79 2.26
CA PRO A 21 -11.83 4.93 1.20
C PRO A 21 -11.81 3.69 0.28
N VAL A 22 -11.40 3.91 -0.96
CA VAL A 22 -11.25 2.85 -1.98
C VAL A 22 -9.82 2.79 -2.50
N ALA A 23 -9.44 1.64 -3.01
CA ALA A 23 -8.28 1.43 -3.84
C ALA A 23 -8.73 1.32 -5.30
N LEU A 24 -7.91 1.80 -6.23
CA LEU A 24 -8.21 1.76 -7.67
C LEU A 24 -7.16 0.96 -8.40
N TYR A 25 -7.58 0.12 -9.35
CA TYR A 25 -6.69 -0.54 -10.29
C TYR A 25 -6.72 0.18 -11.64
N TRP A 26 -5.60 0.80 -11.99
CA TRP A 26 -5.48 1.55 -13.24
C TRP A 26 -5.12 0.62 -14.40
N GLN A 27 -5.94 0.59 -15.43
CA GLN A 27 -5.71 -0.20 -16.64
C GLN A 27 -5.76 0.69 -17.88
N GLY A 28 -4.63 1.33 -18.21
CA GLY A 28 -4.52 2.09 -19.44
C GLY A 28 -5.12 3.51 -19.40
N GLU A 29 -5.61 4.00 -20.53
CA GLU A 29 -6.18 5.34 -20.62
C GLU A 29 -7.33 5.55 -19.64
N PRO A 30 -7.47 6.79 -19.10
CA PRO A 30 -8.50 7.08 -18.14
C PRO A 30 -9.88 6.80 -18.73
N ASP A 31 -10.59 5.84 -18.18
CA ASP A 31 -11.96 5.58 -18.53
C ASP A 31 -12.78 6.87 -18.29
N PRO A 32 -13.55 7.35 -19.28
CA PRO A 32 -14.44 8.51 -19.10
C PRO A 32 -15.37 8.38 -17.90
N ARG A 33 -15.72 7.14 -17.51
CA ARG A 33 -16.53 6.86 -16.30
C ARG A 33 -15.82 7.21 -14.99
N TRP A 34 -14.50 7.43 -15.02
CA TRP A 34 -13.72 7.95 -13.90
C TRP A 34 -13.70 9.48 -13.88
N GLU A 35 -14.73 10.12 -14.39
CA GLU A 35 -14.83 11.56 -14.32
C GLU A 35 -15.04 12.09 -12.90
N ALA A 36 -14.62 13.32 -12.70
CA ALA A 36 -14.50 13.94 -11.38
C ALA A 36 -15.75 13.83 -10.50
N GLU A 37 -16.96 13.80 -11.11
CA GLU A 37 -18.20 13.71 -10.35
C GLU A 37 -18.43 12.34 -9.73
N ALA A 38 -18.04 11.25 -10.40
CA ALA A 38 -18.16 9.90 -9.88
C ALA A 38 -17.34 9.69 -8.59
N PHE A 39 -16.19 10.36 -8.49
CA PHE A 39 -15.30 10.27 -7.32
C PHE A 39 -15.47 11.42 -6.31
N ARG A 40 -16.40 12.35 -6.56
CA ARG A 40 -16.59 13.47 -5.63
C ARG A 40 -16.98 12.96 -4.23
N GLY A 41 -16.17 13.30 -3.24
CA GLY A 41 -16.39 12.89 -1.85
C GLY A 41 -15.97 11.44 -1.52
N LEU A 42 -15.30 10.76 -2.45
CA LEU A 42 -14.71 9.45 -2.22
C LEU A 42 -13.22 9.61 -1.94
N ALA A 43 -12.75 9.13 -0.79
CA ALA A 43 -11.33 9.09 -0.47
C ALA A 43 -10.66 7.95 -1.23
N ILE A 44 -9.54 8.23 -1.90
CA ILE A 44 -8.75 7.21 -2.60
C ILE A 44 -7.52 6.90 -1.75
N HIS A 45 -7.44 5.68 -1.27
CA HIS A 45 -6.31 5.25 -0.46
C HIS A 45 -5.11 4.86 -1.34
N THR A 46 -5.32 3.98 -2.32
CA THR A 46 -4.24 3.55 -3.23
C THR A 46 -4.68 3.58 -4.68
N VAL A 47 -3.72 3.85 -5.57
CA VAL A 47 -3.87 3.59 -7.01
C VAL A 47 -2.81 2.59 -7.43
N HIS A 48 -3.23 1.45 -7.96
CA HIS A 48 -2.37 0.40 -8.47
C HIS A 48 -2.16 0.58 -9.97
N LEU A 49 -0.92 0.70 -10.39
CA LEU A 49 -0.54 0.86 -11.80
C LEU A 49 -0.16 -0.47 -12.45
N PRO A 50 -0.36 -0.61 -13.77
CA PRO A 50 0.10 -1.79 -14.51
C PRO A 50 1.61 -1.81 -14.75
N GLY A 51 2.28 -0.65 -14.65
CA GLY A 51 3.72 -0.51 -14.86
C GLY A 51 4.21 0.89 -14.50
N VAL A 52 5.49 1.18 -14.77
CA VAL A 52 6.11 2.49 -14.47
C VAL A 52 5.73 3.55 -15.52
N ALA A 53 5.69 3.18 -16.80
CA ALA A 53 5.46 4.11 -17.92
C ALA A 53 4.16 4.95 -17.84
N PRO A 54 3.01 4.44 -17.39
CA PRO A 54 1.78 5.23 -17.30
C PRO A 54 1.72 6.21 -16.12
N VAL A 55 2.74 6.28 -15.27
CA VAL A 55 2.68 7.06 -14.03
C VAL A 55 2.44 8.54 -14.26
N ALA A 56 3.16 9.17 -15.19
CA ALA A 56 3.00 10.60 -15.46
C ALA A 56 1.57 10.94 -15.93
N GLU A 57 0.98 10.08 -16.75
CA GLU A 57 -0.41 10.23 -17.21
C GLU A 57 -1.40 10.02 -16.07
N ALA A 58 -1.24 8.97 -15.28
CA ALA A 58 -2.08 8.68 -14.13
C ALA A 58 -2.04 9.83 -13.12
N LEU A 59 -0.87 10.34 -12.79
CA LEU A 59 -0.72 11.50 -11.91
C LEU A 59 -1.36 12.76 -12.50
N ALA A 60 -1.20 13.01 -13.80
CA ALA A 60 -1.80 14.16 -14.47
C ALA A 60 -3.34 14.09 -14.43
N VAL A 61 -3.91 12.90 -14.60
CA VAL A 61 -5.36 12.69 -14.52
C VAL A 61 -5.86 12.83 -13.09
N LEU A 62 -5.18 12.21 -12.14
CA LEU A 62 -5.51 12.32 -10.71
C LEU A 62 -5.47 13.78 -10.25
N GLN A 63 -4.49 14.56 -10.72
CA GLN A 63 -4.41 15.99 -10.43
C GLN A 63 -5.54 16.82 -11.04
N ARG A 64 -5.83 16.62 -12.34
CA ARG A 64 -6.91 17.36 -12.99
C ARG A 64 -8.27 17.14 -12.33
N ARG A 65 -8.46 15.98 -11.72
CA ARG A 65 -9.70 15.57 -11.06
C ARG A 65 -9.70 15.81 -9.55
N ASN A 66 -8.65 16.42 -9.03
CA ASN A 66 -8.45 16.58 -7.58
C ASN A 66 -8.55 15.25 -6.80
N LEU A 67 -8.04 14.18 -7.41
CA LEU A 67 -7.98 12.84 -6.82
C LEU A 67 -6.55 12.60 -6.33
N GLY A 68 -6.30 12.84 -5.05
CA GLY A 68 -5.01 12.55 -4.42
C GLY A 68 -5.05 11.20 -3.71
N PRO A 69 -4.44 10.12 -4.23
CA PRO A 69 -4.27 8.89 -3.46
C PRO A 69 -3.20 9.11 -2.38
N ASP A 70 -3.33 8.36 -1.27
CA ASP A 70 -2.26 8.32 -0.26
C ASP A 70 -1.03 7.60 -0.82
N PHE A 71 -1.27 6.54 -1.61
CA PHE A 71 -0.22 5.72 -2.20
C PHE A 71 -0.42 5.47 -3.68
N LEU A 72 0.70 5.53 -4.41
CA LEU A 72 0.82 5.03 -5.78
C LEU A 72 1.57 3.71 -5.74
N VAL A 73 0.95 2.63 -6.22
CA VAL A 73 1.53 1.28 -6.21
C VAL A 73 2.00 0.89 -7.60
N VAL A 74 3.29 0.63 -7.73
CA VAL A 74 3.95 0.30 -8.99
C VAL A 74 4.45 -1.14 -8.96
N PRO A 75 4.04 -2.01 -9.90
CA PRO A 75 4.60 -3.35 -10.02
C PRO A 75 6.04 -3.28 -10.52
N VAL A 76 6.90 -4.10 -9.94
CA VAL A 76 8.33 -4.15 -10.28
C VAL A 76 8.77 -5.61 -10.42
N ALA A 77 9.21 -5.95 -11.62
CA ALA A 77 9.85 -7.22 -11.89
C ALA A 77 11.36 -7.15 -11.59
N ARG A 78 11.98 -8.31 -11.46
CA ARG A 78 13.45 -8.40 -11.37
C ARG A 78 14.08 -7.80 -12.63
N PRO A 79 14.99 -6.83 -12.52
CA PRO A 79 15.71 -6.28 -13.67
C PRO A 79 16.50 -7.38 -14.40
N ALA A 80 16.32 -7.46 -15.72
CA ALA A 80 16.94 -8.49 -16.56
C ALA A 80 18.45 -8.30 -16.74
N SER A 81 18.95 -7.08 -16.53
CA SER A 81 20.36 -6.72 -16.66
C SER A 81 20.71 -5.55 -15.75
N ARG A 82 22.01 -5.28 -15.58
CA ARG A 82 22.48 -4.11 -14.84
C ARG A 82 21.98 -2.79 -15.48
N GLU A 83 21.95 -2.72 -16.80
CA GLU A 83 21.44 -1.55 -17.53
C GLU A 83 19.94 -1.35 -17.28
N ALA A 84 19.15 -2.44 -17.25
CA ALA A 84 17.73 -2.39 -16.87
C ALA A 84 17.56 -1.91 -15.43
N GLY A 85 18.45 -2.30 -14.53
CA GLY A 85 18.47 -1.80 -13.15
C GLY A 85 18.73 -0.29 -13.07
N PHE A 86 19.66 0.24 -13.82
CA PHE A 86 19.92 1.69 -13.87
C PHE A 86 18.75 2.47 -14.48
N ARG A 87 18.13 1.95 -15.53
CA ARG A 87 16.91 2.56 -16.10
C ARG A 87 15.79 2.60 -15.07
N PHE A 88 15.55 1.50 -14.38
CA PHE A 88 14.59 1.44 -13.29
C PHE A 88 14.84 2.50 -12.21
N LEU A 89 16.09 2.72 -11.80
CA LEU A 89 16.43 3.78 -10.85
C LEU A 89 16.11 5.17 -11.38
N GLY A 90 16.43 5.46 -12.65
CA GLY A 90 16.07 6.73 -13.29
C GLY A 90 14.56 6.96 -13.34
N ASP A 91 13.79 5.92 -13.70
CA ASP A 91 12.32 5.97 -13.70
C ASP A 91 11.77 6.18 -12.29
N LEU A 92 12.38 5.55 -11.29
CA LEU A 92 12.01 5.69 -9.89
C LEU A 92 12.27 7.11 -9.36
N GLU A 93 13.41 7.69 -9.68
CA GLU A 93 13.74 9.07 -9.32
C GLU A 93 12.78 10.08 -9.94
N ALA A 94 12.43 9.91 -11.22
CA ALA A 94 11.44 10.74 -11.89
C ALA A 94 10.05 10.63 -11.24
N LEU A 95 9.69 9.43 -10.79
CA LEU A 95 8.45 9.19 -10.05
C LEU A 95 8.44 9.88 -8.69
N LEU A 96 9.52 9.75 -7.94
CA LEU A 96 9.67 10.38 -6.63
C LEU A 96 9.61 11.90 -6.75
N GLU A 97 10.23 12.47 -7.78
CA GLU A 97 10.15 13.90 -8.07
C GLU A 97 8.71 14.31 -8.41
N ALA A 98 8.03 13.56 -9.27
CA ALA A 98 6.64 13.83 -9.66
C ALA A 98 5.64 13.71 -8.50
N THR A 99 5.89 12.86 -7.52
CA THR A 99 5.06 12.68 -6.33
C THR A 99 5.46 13.61 -5.17
N SER A 100 6.67 14.14 -5.20
CA SER A 100 7.18 15.08 -4.20
C SER A 100 6.29 16.33 -4.11
N GLY A 101 6.01 16.76 -2.89
CA GLY A 101 5.14 17.91 -2.63
C GLY A 101 3.65 17.69 -2.86
N ARG A 102 3.24 16.51 -3.29
CA ARG A 102 1.82 16.15 -3.53
C ARG A 102 1.18 15.33 -2.42
N GLY A 103 1.94 14.93 -1.42
CA GLY A 103 1.48 14.05 -0.36
C GLY A 103 1.27 12.59 -0.78
N VAL A 104 1.59 12.24 -2.04
CA VAL A 104 1.47 10.87 -2.57
C VAL A 104 2.74 10.10 -2.25
N LYS A 105 2.62 8.95 -1.62
CA LYS A 105 3.73 8.05 -1.31
C LYS A 105 3.84 6.96 -2.38
N LEU A 106 5.07 6.56 -2.70
CA LEU A 106 5.34 5.52 -3.69
C LEU A 106 5.57 4.18 -2.99
N ALA A 107 4.80 3.16 -3.37
CA ALA A 107 4.97 1.79 -2.89
C ALA A 107 5.23 0.83 -4.07
N LEU A 108 6.23 -0.03 -3.95
CA LEU A 108 6.59 -1.01 -4.98
C LEU A 108 5.92 -2.35 -4.68
N ARG A 109 5.26 -2.93 -5.66
CA ARG A 109 4.76 -4.30 -5.63
C ARG A 109 5.77 -5.19 -6.35
N LEU A 110 6.59 -5.92 -5.58
CA LEU A 110 7.66 -6.73 -6.12
C LEU A 110 7.11 -8.06 -6.65
N GLU A 111 7.43 -8.42 -7.88
CA GLU A 111 7.16 -9.74 -8.43
C GLU A 111 8.11 -10.79 -7.81
N SER A 112 7.74 -12.07 -7.91
CA SER A 112 8.55 -13.18 -7.40
C SER A 112 10.00 -13.11 -7.91
N GLY A 113 10.97 -13.31 -7.01
CA GLY A 113 12.41 -13.25 -7.30
C GLY A 113 12.96 -11.84 -7.50
N ALA A 114 12.18 -10.78 -7.33
CA ALA A 114 12.65 -9.40 -7.51
C ALA A 114 13.25 -8.80 -6.22
N THR A 115 12.89 -9.28 -5.05
CA THR A 115 13.14 -8.61 -3.76
C THR A 115 14.62 -8.28 -3.55
N ALA A 116 15.51 -9.25 -3.58
CA ALA A 116 16.94 -9.03 -3.34
C ALA A 116 17.55 -8.02 -4.33
N ALA A 117 17.26 -8.19 -5.63
CA ALA A 117 17.80 -7.31 -6.67
C ALA A 117 17.30 -5.86 -6.54
N VAL A 118 16.01 -5.68 -6.23
CA VAL A 118 15.44 -4.34 -6.05
C VAL A 118 15.96 -3.68 -4.78
N LEU A 119 16.07 -4.41 -3.67
CA LEU A 119 16.65 -3.89 -2.44
C LEU A 119 18.10 -3.43 -2.63
N ASP A 120 18.91 -4.18 -3.38
CA ASP A 120 20.29 -3.79 -3.68
C ASP A 120 20.36 -2.50 -4.53
N LEU A 121 19.47 -2.36 -5.50
CA LEU A 121 19.36 -1.13 -6.29
C LEU A 121 18.92 0.06 -5.43
N LEU A 122 17.91 -0.12 -4.57
CA LEU A 122 17.42 0.95 -3.70
C LEU A 122 18.46 1.42 -2.68
N ARG A 123 19.33 0.51 -2.16
CA ARG A 123 20.46 0.91 -1.30
C ARG A 123 21.43 1.85 -2.03
N GLN A 124 21.64 1.65 -3.34
CA GLN A 124 22.49 2.51 -4.14
C GLN A 124 21.89 3.89 -4.42
N ALA A 125 20.56 3.96 -4.55
CA ALA A 125 19.83 5.16 -4.91
C ALA A 125 19.31 5.99 -3.71
N ARG A 126 19.67 5.67 -2.46
CA ARG A 126 19.09 6.27 -1.26
C ARG A 126 17.55 6.21 -1.24
N GLY A 127 17.01 5.09 -1.69
CA GLY A 127 15.58 4.85 -1.86
C GLY A 127 14.79 4.70 -0.55
N GLU A 128 15.11 5.47 0.49
CA GLU A 128 14.38 5.46 1.77
C GLU A 128 12.95 6.01 1.66
N ALA A 129 12.72 6.83 0.63
CA ALA A 129 11.41 7.44 0.37
C ALA A 129 10.41 6.48 -0.31
N VAL A 130 10.78 5.21 -0.51
CA VAL A 130 9.98 4.21 -1.20
C VAL A 130 9.56 3.12 -0.23
N GLY A 131 8.26 2.83 -0.17
CA GLY A 131 7.73 1.68 0.56
C GLY A 131 7.45 0.49 -0.34
N PHE A 132 6.85 -0.54 0.23
CA PHE A 132 6.47 -1.75 -0.47
C PHE A 132 4.98 -2.03 -0.29
N CYS A 133 4.41 -2.65 -1.32
CA CYS A 133 3.06 -3.17 -1.31
C CYS A 133 3.13 -4.70 -1.20
N TRP A 134 2.58 -5.25 -0.14
CA TRP A 134 2.48 -6.69 0.04
C TRP A 134 1.47 -7.31 -0.93
N HIS A 135 1.74 -8.55 -1.36
CA HIS A 135 0.80 -9.44 -2.04
C HIS A 135 1.17 -10.91 -1.72
N ALA A 136 0.30 -11.85 -2.04
CA ALA A 136 0.47 -13.26 -1.68
C ALA A 136 1.74 -13.94 -2.24
N GLY A 137 2.33 -13.40 -3.31
CA GLY A 137 3.60 -13.85 -3.89
C GLY A 137 4.83 -13.08 -3.39
N CYS A 138 4.71 -12.26 -2.34
CA CYS A 138 5.82 -11.49 -1.82
C CYS A 138 6.79 -12.40 -1.06
N GLU A 139 8.05 -12.42 -1.49
CA GLU A 139 9.14 -13.15 -0.87
C GLU A 139 9.93 -12.23 0.09
N ASP A 140 10.73 -12.82 0.99
CA ASP A 140 11.62 -12.11 1.93
C ASP A 140 10.89 -11.01 2.75
N LEU A 141 9.72 -11.36 3.24
CA LEU A 141 8.82 -10.43 3.91
C LEU A 141 9.49 -9.70 5.10
N GLU A 142 10.39 -10.38 5.82
CA GLU A 142 11.15 -9.79 6.92
C GLU A 142 12.07 -8.65 6.46
N ALA A 143 12.67 -8.78 5.28
CA ALA A 143 13.53 -7.74 4.70
C ALA A 143 12.76 -6.48 4.28
N LEU A 144 11.44 -6.59 4.12
CA LEU A 144 10.54 -5.51 3.71
C LEU A 144 9.74 -4.92 4.87
N ALA A 145 9.75 -5.56 6.05
CA ALA A 145 8.82 -5.32 7.15
C ALA A 145 8.69 -3.84 7.55
N ASP A 146 9.81 -3.14 7.72
CA ASP A 146 9.84 -1.73 8.15
C ASP A 146 9.27 -0.75 7.12
N ARG A 147 9.13 -1.19 5.88
CA ARG A 147 8.68 -0.36 4.75
C ARG A 147 7.44 -0.92 4.04
N LEU A 148 6.75 -1.86 4.63
CA LEU A 148 5.46 -2.33 4.14
C LEU A 148 4.38 -1.29 4.48
N TRP A 149 3.95 -0.52 3.49
CA TRP A 149 3.02 0.59 3.70
C TRP A 149 1.59 0.28 3.27
N THR A 150 1.40 -0.68 2.39
CA THR A 150 0.09 -1.11 1.91
C THR A 150 0.17 -2.55 1.41
N GLY A 151 -0.95 -3.13 1.02
CA GLY A 151 -0.96 -4.48 0.47
C GLY A 151 -2.20 -4.75 -0.38
N VAL A 152 -2.12 -5.83 -1.15
CA VAL A 152 -3.24 -6.41 -1.88
C VAL A 152 -3.39 -7.85 -1.44
N CYS A 153 -4.59 -8.24 -1.02
CA CYS A 153 -4.90 -9.62 -0.71
C CYS A 153 -6.06 -10.13 -1.56
N GLU A 154 -6.07 -11.41 -1.82
CA GLU A 154 -7.20 -12.10 -2.41
C GLU A 154 -8.11 -12.66 -1.31
N PRO A 155 -9.40 -12.94 -1.63
CA PRO A 155 -10.29 -13.65 -0.72
C PRO A 155 -9.65 -14.97 -0.25
N GLY A 156 -9.62 -15.18 1.06
CA GLY A 156 -9.01 -16.40 1.65
C GLY A 156 -7.48 -16.37 1.78
N ALA A 157 -6.82 -15.23 1.53
CA ALA A 157 -5.38 -15.10 1.72
C ALA A 157 -4.97 -15.35 3.18
N ASP A 158 -3.82 -16.02 3.37
CA ASP A 158 -3.20 -16.20 4.68
C ASP A 158 -2.41 -14.94 5.07
N LEU A 159 -2.94 -14.18 5.99
CA LEU A 159 -2.33 -12.93 6.49
C LEU A 159 -1.53 -13.12 7.79
N ARG A 160 -1.39 -14.35 8.30
CA ARG A 160 -0.61 -14.63 9.51
C ARG A 160 0.86 -14.19 9.42
N PRO A 161 1.56 -14.30 8.28
CA PRO A 161 2.91 -13.76 8.15
C PRO A 161 2.97 -12.25 8.41
N LEU A 162 2.02 -11.47 7.88
CA LEU A 162 1.92 -10.04 8.11
C LEU A 162 1.60 -9.71 9.58
N GLN A 163 0.72 -10.48 10.20
CA GLN A 163 0.39 -10.28 11.61
C GLN A 163 1.60 -10.50 12.51
N ARG A 164 2.43 -11.51 12.22
CA ARG A 164 3.69 -11.78 12.98
C ARG A 164 4.67 -10.62 12.90
N LEU A 165 4.68 -9.89 11.78
CA LEU A 165 5.51 -8.69 11.59
C LEU A 165 4.87 -7.42 12.18
N GLY A 166 3.70 -7.53 12.79
CA GLY A 166 2.99 -6.39 13.36
C GLY A 166 2.40 -5.44 12.32
N TYR A 167 2.15 -5.91 11.09
CA TYR A 167 1.54 -5.09 10.03
C TYR A 167 0.15 -4.58 10.42
N ARG A 168 -0.08 -3.27 10.29
CA ARG A 168 -1.32 -2.60 10.73
C ARG A 168 -2.01 -1.78 9.65
N TRP A 169 -1.40 -1.65 8.50
CA TRP A 169 -1.86 -0.76 7.44
C TRP A 169 -3.06 -1.32 6.68
N ASP A 170 -3.59 -0.52 5.80
CA ASP A 170 -4.72 -0.89 4.96
C ASP A 170 -4.32 -1.92 3.91
N MET A 171 -5.28 -2.80 3.59
CA MET A 171 -5.13 -3.90 2.66
C MET A 171 -6.20 -3.79 1.56
N ALA A 172 -5.78 -3.66 0.31
CA ALA A 172 -6.69 -3.62 -0.82
C ALA A 172 -7.24 -5.03 -1.12
N LEU A 173 -8.56 -5.16 -1.19
CA LEU A 173 -9.25 -6.41 -1.50
C LEU A 173 -10.02 -6.24 -2.82
N PRO A 174 -9.72 -7.03 -3.87
CA PRO A 174 -10.43 -6.94 -5.15
C PRO A 174 -11.93 -7.04 -4.97
N ALA A 175 -12.66 -6.10 -5.57
CA ALA A 175 -14.08 -5.97 -5.32
C ALA A 175 -14.84 -5.48 -6.58
N THR A 176 -15.92 -6.20 -6.92
CA THR A 176 -16.81 -5.85 -8.03
C THR A 176 -18.26 -5.63 -7.57
N ASP A 177 -18.58 -6.12 -6.37
CA ASP A 177 -19.89 -6.00 -5.75
C ASP A 177 -19.79 -5.61 -4.27
N PRO A 178 -20.45 -4.54 -3.79
CA PRO A 178 -20.32 -4.06 -2.42
C PRO A 178 -20.79 -5.07 -1.34
N ALA A 179 -21.82 -5.86 -1.63
CA ALA A 179 -22.33 -6.81 -0.66
C ALA A 179 -21.39 -8.03 -0.52
N ARG A 180 -20.82 -8.48 -1.63
CA ARG A 180 -19.81 -9.52 -1.66
C ARG A 180 -18.56 -9.06 -0.91
N TYR A 181 -18.06 -7.86 -1.22
CA TYR A 181 -16.92 -7.26 -0.55
C TYR A 181 -17.09 -7.23 0.97
N ARG A 182 -18.23 -6.75 1.47
CA ARG A 182 -18.50 -6.71 2.93
C ARG A 182 -18.38 -8.08 3.58
N ARG A 183 -18.90 -9.13 2.93
CA ARG A 183 -18.81 -10.50 3.46
C ARG A 183 -17.38 -11.02 3.46
N GLU A 184 -16.63 -10.81 2.39
CA GLU A 184 -15.24 -11.25 2.26
C GLU A 184 -14.34 -10.50 3.25
N ALA A 185 -14.48 -9.18 3.37
CA ALA A 185 -13.74 -8.37 4.34
C ALA A 185 -14.04 -8.83 5.78
N ALA A 186 -15.30 -9.01 6.14
CA ALA A 186 -15.68 -9.50 7.46
C ALA A 186 -15.11 -10.91 7.76
N THR A 187 -15.07 -11.78 6.76
CA THR A 187 -14.46 -13.12 6.90
C THR A 187 -12.96 -13.03 7.18
N LEU A 188 -12.25 -12.17 6.45
CA LEU A 188 -10.82 -11.95 6.66
C LEU A 188 -10.53 -11.28 8.01
N GLU A 189 -11.32 -10.30 8.41
CA GLU A 189 -11.20 -9.67 9.73
C GLU A 189 -11.43 -10.67 10.88
N ALA A 190 -12.40 -11.55 10.74
CA ALA A 190 -12.67 -12.60 11.74
C ALA A 190 -11.55 -13.65 11.79
N ALA A 191 -10.99 -14.01 10.63
CA ALA A 191 -9.87 -14.97 10.55
C ALA A 191 -8.53 -14.37 11.02
N HIS A 192 -8.38 -13.04 10.92
CA HIS A 192 -7.16 -12.32 11.22
C HIS A 192 -7.44 -11.13 12.16
N PRO A 193 -7.86 -11.36 13.40
CA PRO A 193 -8.15 -10.30 14.35
C PRO A 193 -6.91 -9.42 14.57
N PRO A 194 -7.09 -8.12 14.87
CA PRO A 194 -5.97 -7.22 15.09
C PRO A 194 -5.10 -7.74 16.24
N VAL A 195 -3.79 -7.76 16.01
CA VAL A 195 -2.83 -8.02 17.08
C VAL A 195 -2.78 -6.78 17.96
N LEU A 196 -3.26 -6.90 19.19
CA LEU A 196 -3.15 -5.83 20.17
C LEU A 196 -1.72 -5.81 20.72
N PHE A 197 -1.07 -4.66 20.64
CA PHE A 197 0.19 -4.44 21.29
C PHE A 197 -0.01 -4.29 22.80
N PRO A 198 1.00 -4.57 23.66
CA PRO A 198 0.86 -4.48 25.11
C PRO A 198 0.27 -3.15 25.60
N ALA A 199 0.59 -2.03 24.94
CA ALA A 199 0.02 -0.71 25.26
C ALA A 199 -1.48 -0.57 24.89
N GLU A 200 -1.99 -1.41 24.02
CA GLU A 200 -3.39 -1.42 23.54
C GLU A 200 -4.22 -2.54 24.21
N MET A 201 -3.54 -3.45 24.92
CA MET A 201 -4.22 -4.52 25.63
C MET A 201 -4.90 -3.99 26.89
N PRO A 202 -6.14 -4.38 27.18
CA PRO A 202 -6.78 -4.06 28.46
C PRO A 202 -5.87 -4.53 29.60
N ALA A 203 -5.71 -3.74 30.65
CA ALA A 203 -4.89 -4.07 31.82
C ALA A 203 -5.26 -5.43 32.44
N THR A 204 -6.52 -5.86 32.33
CA THR A 204 -7.04 -7.16 32.73
C THR A 204 -6.48 -8.34 31.94
N ALA A 205 -6.08 -8.15 30.69
CA ALA A 205 -5.54 -9.22 29.85
C ALA A 205 -4.05 -9.51 30.15
N LEU A 206 -3.33 -8.56 30.75
CA LEU A 206 -1.90 -8.68 31.06
C LEU A 206 -1.62 -9.06 32.51
N GLY A 207 -2.62 -9.13 33.37
CA GLY A 207 -2.46 -9.46 34.79
C GLY A 207 -1.64 -8.45 35.62
N ARG A 208 -0.91 -7.55 34.96
CA ARG A 208 -0.20 -6.40 35.54
C ARG A 208 -0.10 -5.30 34.49
N PRO A 209 -0.27 -4.01 34.87
CA PRO A 209 0.02 -2.92 33.95
C PRO A 209 1.49 -2.96 33.58
N VAL A 210 1.80 -3.31 32.34
CA VAL A 210 3.12 -3.08 31.77
C VAL A 210 3.16 -1.59 31.46
N VAL A 211 3.76 -0.82 32.33
CA VAL A 211 4.14 0.56 32.00
C VAL A 211 5.29 0.43 31.01
N PRO A 212 5.12 0.78 29.74
CA PRO A 212 6.24 0.74 28.80
C PRO A 212 7.32 1.68 29.34
N ASP A 213 8.55 1.21 29.37
CA ASP A 213 9.68 2.07 29.68
C ASP A 213 9.68 3.24 28.68
N PRO A 214 9.54 4.48 29.12
CA PRO A 214 9.51 5.64 28.24
C PRO A 214 10.75 5.73 27.34
N GLU A 215 11.89 5.20 27.75
CA GLU A 215 13.10 5.12 26.92
C GLU A 215 12.96 4.13 25.76
N VAL A 216 12.13 3.09 25.91
CA VAL A 216 11.83 2.12 24.85
C VAL A 216 10.78 2.66 23.88
N VAL A 217 9.78 3.40 24.39
CA VAL A 217 8.68 3.95 23.57
C VAL A 217 9.12 5.19 22.80
N LEU A 218 9.96 6.03 23.38
CA LEU A 218 10.40 7.28 22.75
C LEU A 218 11.68 7.13 21.91
N GLY A 219 12.33 5.96 21.96
CA GLY A 219 13.56 5.67 21.26
C GLY A 219 14.61 6.79 21.44
N LYS A 220 15.83 6.47 21.72
CA LYS A 220 16.96 7.40 21.95
C LYS A 220 17.26 8.40 20.80
N HIS A 221 16.39 8.51 19.82
CA HIS A 221 16.59 9.33 18.61
C HIS A 221 15.93 10.73 18.69
N TRP A 222 15.14 11.01 19.74
CA TRP A 222 14.44 12.31 19.84
C TRP A 222 15.25 13.41 20.55
N ASP A 223 16.35 13.06 21.20
CA ASP A 223 17.18 14.00 21.97
C ASP A 223 18.48 14.41 21.28
N ARG A 224 18.52 14.49 19.95
CA ARG A 224 19.64 15.14 19.27
C ARG A 224 19.17 16.40 18.58
N PRO A 225 19.75 17.57 19.00
CA PRO A 225 19.51 18.84 18.34
C PRO A 225 19.97 18.86 16.89
#